data_758599405bba011a7da271d1c74b3696
#
_entry.id   758599405bba011a7da271d1c74b3696
#
_cell.length_a   1.000
_cell.length_b   1.000
_cell.length_c   1.000
_cell.angle_alpha   90.00
_cell.angle_beta   90.00
_cell.angle_gamma   90.00
#
_symmetry.space_group_name_H-M   'P 1'
#
loop_
_entity.id
_entity.type
_entity.pdbx_description
1 polymer ?
#
loop_
_entity_poly.entity_id
_entity_poly.type
_entity_poly.pdbx_seq_one_letter_code
_entity_poly.pdbx_strand_id
1 'polypeptide(L)'
;MEAIEVTDLRKSYGDTRAVDGVTFTVRAGETFGIIGHNGAGKTTTVECLIGLRRADAGTVRVLGVDPARRRRALAHRLGVQLQDSSLPERIKVAEALRMFGSFYRDAADWRRVMERWGLRPLASKAFGDLSGGQRQRLMLALALVGNPEVVVLDELTTGLDPIARRETWRLIGDLKAAGTTVVLVSHYFDEIEALCDRVAVFARGRVEATGTTGELIARTGTASLEEAYLALEGADR
;
A
#
# COMPACT_ATOMS: atom_id res chain seq x y z
N MET A 1 9.60 10.58 13.43
CA MET A 1 10.65 9.83 12.69
C MET A 1 10.04 9.39 11.37
N GLU A 2 10.77 9.56 10.26
CA GLU A 2 10.28 9.14 8.96
C GLU A 2 10.47 7.61 8.79
N ALA A 3 9.40 6.92 8.41
CA ALA A 3 9.45 5.50 8.07
C ALA A 3 9.86 5.30 6.61
N ILE A 4 9.47 6.25 5.74
CA ILE A 4 9.83 6.23 4.31
C ILE A 4 10.29 7.61 3.90
N GLU A 5 11.39 7.66 3.14
CA GLU A 5 11.93 8.87 2.53
C GLU A 5 12.21 8.60 1.05
N VAL A 6 11.65 9.42 0.19
CA VAL A 6 11.86 9.40 -1.27
C VAL A 6 12.31 10.78 -1.69
N THR A 7 13.46 10.86 -2.37
CA THR A 7 14.03 12.13 -2.83
C THR A 7 14.47 12.03 -4.27
N ASP A 8 13.90 12.88 -5.12
CA ASP A 8 14.20 13.00 -6.56
C ASP A 8 14.22 11.64 -7.29
N LEU A 9 13.27 10.76 -6.94
CA LEU A 9 13.17 9.42 -7.52
C LEU A 9 12.87 9.53 -9.01
N ARG A 10 13.70 8.86 -9.84
CA ARG A 10 13.51 8.81 -11.29
C ARG A 10 13.57 7.37 -11.79
N LYS A 11 12.67 7.06 -12.73
CA LYS A 11 12.61 5.76 -13.39
C LYS A 11 12.06 5.89 -14.80
N SER A 12 12.80 5.34 -15.77
CA SER A 12 12.40 5.31 -17.18
C SER A 12 12.34 3.88 -17.71
N TYR A 13 11.53 3.68 -18.73
CA TYR A 13 11.41 2.45 -19.52
C TYR A 13 11.51 2.84 -21.00
N GLY A 14 12.67 2.61 -21.61
CA GLY A 14 12.96 3.17 -22.93
C GLY A 14 12.85 4.69 -22.90
N ASP A 15 12.03 5.24 -23.77
CA ASP A 15 11.82 6.70 -23.86
C ASP A 15 10.75 7.22 -22.87
N THR A 16 10.05 6.35 -22.17
CA THR A 16 8.98 6.73 -21.24
C THR A 16 9.55 6.98 -19.84
N ARG A 17 9.44 8.22 -19.34
CA ARG A 17 9.72 8.55 -17.94
C ARG A 17 8.51 8.22 -17.07
N ALA A 18 8.51 7.05 -16.47
CA ALA A 18 7.42 6.61 -15.60
C ALA A 18 7.42 7.33 -14.24
N VAL A 19 8.59 7.73 -13.75
CA VAL A 19 8.78 8.52 -12.52
C VAL A 19 9.84 9.59 -12.81
N ASP A 20 9.53 10.87 -12.57
CA ASP A 20 10.36 12.01 -12.90
C ASP A 20 10.49 12.99 -11.73
N GLY A 21 11.34 12.68 -10.77
CA GLY A 21 11.66 13.57 -9.65
C GLY A 21 10.68 13.48 -8.48
N VAL A 22 10.09 12.30 -8.24
CA VAL A 22 9.16 12.07 -7.12
C VAL A 22 9.87 12.25 -5.78
N THR A 23 9.30 13.12 -4.92
CA THR A 23 9.79 13.40 -3.57
C THR A 23 8.62 13.43 -2.58
N PHE A 24 8.70 12.63 -1.52
CA PHE A 24 7.77 12.64 -0.39
C PHE A 24 8.35 11.89 0.81
N THR A 25 7.74 12.08 1.97
CA THR A 25 8.06 11.34 3.21
C THR A 25 6.80 10.75 3.83
N VAL A 26 6.98 9.62 4.54
CA VAL A 26 5.93 8.95 5.32
C VAL A 26 6.40 8.85 6.77
N ARG A 27 5.62 9.35 7.71
CA ARG A 27 5.94 9.30 9.14
C ARG A 27 5.66 7.92 9.72
N ALA A 28 6.40 7.52 10.72
CA ALA A 28 6.12 6.27 11.43
C ALA A 28 4.73 6.31 12.08
N GLY A 29 3.94 5.25 11.86
CA GLY A 29 2.59 5.09 12.40
C GLY A 29 1.49 5.84 11.65
N GLU A 30 1.80 6.60 10.56
CA GLU A 30 0.75 7.21 9.75
C GLU A 30 0.21 6.27 8.68
N THR A 31 -1.02 6.51 8.24
CA THR A 31 -1.55 5.99 6.98
C THR A 31 -1.37 7.04 5.91
N PHE A 32 -0.51 6.76 4.93
CA PHE A 32 -0.17 7.66 3.83
C PHE A 32 -0.78 7.17 2.52
N GLY A 33 -1.59 8.03 1.90
CA GLY A 33 -2.25 7.76 0.63
C GLY A 33 -1.38 8.13 -0.57
N ILE A 34 -1.47 7.35 -1.64
CA ILE A 34 -0.93 7.67 -2.96
C ILE A 34 -2.10 7.61 -3.95
N ILE A 35 -2.47 8.75 -4.54
CA ILE A 35 -3.55 8.85 -5.54
C ILE A 35 -3.01 9.35 -6.87
N GLY A 36 -3.68 9.00 -7.95
CA GLY A 36 -3.36 9.42 -9.32
C GLY A 36 -4.01 8.52 -10.34
N HIS A 37 -4.10 8.98 -11.58
CA HIS A 37 -4.63 8.18 -12.70
C HIS A 37 -3.72 6.98 -13.04
N ASN A 38 -4.21 6.08 -13.90
CA ASN A 38 -3.38 4.98 -14.42
C ASN A 38 -2.24 5.55 -15.28
N GLY A 39 -1.02 5.05 -15.02
CA GLY A 39 0.19 5.59 -15.66
C GLY A 39 0.81 6.81 -14.99
N ALA A 40 0.26 7.32 -13.87
CA ALA A 40 0.84 8.44 -13.13
C ALA A 40 2.17 8.13 -12.42
N GLY A 41 2.68 6.89 -12.47
CA GLY A 41 3.94 6.48 -11.85
C GLY A 41 3.81 5.82 -10.47
N LYS A 42 2.58 5.63 -9.96
CA LYS A 42 2.32 5.05 -8.62
C LYS A 42 2.94 3.67 -8.45
N THR A 43 2.59 2.70 -9.31
CA THR A 43 3.08 1.32 -9.24
C THR A 43 4.61 1.26 -9.35
N THR A 44 5.22 2.02 -10.27
CA THR A 44 6.68 2.08 -10.39
C THR A 44 7.33 2.63 -9.13
N THR A 45 6.74 3.66 -8.50
CA THR A 45 7.21 4.20 -7.23
C THR A 45 7.10 3.16 -6.11
N VAL A 46 5.95 2.49 -5.99
CA VAL A 46 5.74 1.39 -5.03
C VAL A 46 6.76 0.26 -5.24
N GLU A 47 7.00 -0.17 -6.47
CA GLU A 47 8.00 -1.20 -6.77
C GLU A 47 9.42 -0.78 -6.35
N CYS A 48 9.75 0.52 -6.44
CA CYS A 48 11.01 1.05 -5.92
C CYS A 48 11.04 1.03 -4.37
N LEU A 49 9.94 1.40 -3.70
CA LEU A 49 9.82 1.37 -2.23
C LEU A 49 10.04 -0.03 -1.65
N ILE A 50 9.52 -1.05 -2.32
CA ILE A 50 9.61 -2.44 -1.84
C ILE A 50 10.84 -3.20 -2.38
N GLY A 51 11.69 -2.52 -3.16
CA GLY A 51 12.92 -3.10 -3.70
C GLY A 51 12.71 -4.12 -4.83
N LEU A 52 11.54 -4.14 -5.48
CA LEU A 52 11.30 -4.93 -6.70
C LEU A 52 11.90 -4.26 -7.92
N ARG A 53 12.05 -2.95 -7.89
CA ARG A 53 12.58 -2.14 -8.98
C ARG A 53 13.72 -1.25 -8.48
N ARG A 54 14.76 -1.11 -9.28
CA ARG A 54 15.85 -0.17 -8.99
C ARG A 54 15.55 1.16 -9.68
N ALA A 55 15.66 2.25 -8.92
CA ALA A 55 15.62 3.61 -9.46
C ALA A 55 16.81 3.87 -10.40
N ASP A 56 16.62 4.74 -11.39
CA ASP A 56 17.69 5.21 -12.26
C ASP A 56 18.43 6.37 -11.62
N ALA A 57 17.72 7.22 -10.84
CA ALA A 57 18.31 8.30 -10.05
C ALA A 57 17.47 8.58 -8.79
N GLY A 58 17.99 9.40 -7.90
CA GLY A 58 17.36 9.74 -6.63
C GLY A 58 17.65 8.71 -5.54
N THR A 59 16.98 8.85 -4.40
CA THR A 59 17.16 7.98 -3.23
C THR A 59 15.82 7.52 -2.68
N VAL A 60 15.79 6.27 -2.22
CA VAL A 60 14.68 5.66 -1.49
C VAL A 60 15.23 5.07 -0.21
N ARG A 61 14.61 5.40 0.92
CA ARG A 61 14.87 4.77 2.22
C ARG A 61 13.56 4.31 2.84
N VAL A 62 13.53 3.08 3.28
CA VAL A 62 12.42 2.50 4.04
C VAL A 62 13.01 2.00 5.35
N LEU A 63 12.52 2.52 6.49
CA LEU A 63 13.08 2.25 7.82
C LEU A 63 14.61 2.49 7.88
N GLY A 64 15.07 3.56 7.19
CA GLY A 64 16.48 3.92 7.08
C GLY A 64 17.32 3.05 6.12
N VAL A 65 16.73 2.06 5.45
CA VAL A 65 17.39 1.09 4.57
C VAL A 65 17.08 1.39 3.11
N ASP A 66 18.09 1.31 2.24
CA ASP A 66 17.91 1.34 0.78
C ASP A 66 17.34 -0.02 0.30
N PRO A 67 16.09 -0.06 -0.22
CA PRO A 67 15.44 -1.29 -0.63
C PRO A 67 16.14 -2.02 -1.78
N ALA A 68 16.72 -1.26 -2.71
CA ALA A 68 17.39 -1.83 -3.88
C ALA A 68 18.70 -2.55 -3.53
N ARG A 69 19.36 -2.11 -2.44
CA ARG A 69 20.66 -2.66 -2.01
C ARG A 69 20.55 -3.68 -0.90
N ARG A 70 19.56 -3.52 0.00
CA ARG A 70 19.45 -4.31 1.23
C ARG A 70 18.07 -4.91 1.43
N ARG A 71 17.44 -5.41 0.36
CA ARG A 71 16.09 -5.98 0.35
C ARG A 71 15.87 -7.03 1.46
N ARG A 72 16.85 -7.90 1.72
CA ARG A 72 16.75 -8.93 2.77
C ARG A 72 16.59 -8.33 4.17
N ALA A 73 17.20 -7.17 4.44
CA ALA A 73 17.07 -6.49 5.72
C ALA A 73 15.65 -5.93 5.94
N LEU A 74 14.95 -5.59 4.84
CA LEU A 74 13.57 -5.09 4.89
C LEU A 74 12.52 -6.21 4.85
N ALA A 75 12.84 -7.38 4.30
CA ALA A 75 11.87 -8.45 4.07
C ALA A 75 11.12 -8.90 5.33
N HIS A 76 11.73 -8.76 6.53
CA HIS A 76 11.09 -9.09 7.80
C HIS A 76 10.35 -7.92 8.47
N ARG A 77 10.47 -6.70 7.93
CA ARG A 77 9.93 -5.46 8.50
C ARG A 77 8.89 -4.81 7.59
N LEU A 78 8.75 -5.33 6.37
CA LEU A 78 7.89 -4.79 5.32
C LEU A 78 6.86 -5.83 4.90
N GLY A 79 5.58 -5.53 5.07
CA GLY A 79 4.47 -6.28 4.51
C GLY A 79 4.06 -5.67 3.16
N VAL A 80 3.72 -6.50 2.20
CA VAL A 80 3.35 -6.03 0.86
C VAL A 80 2.17 -6.82 0.34
N GLN A 81 1.16 -6.09 -0.14
CA GLN A 81 0.10 -6.67 -0.96
C GLN A 81 -0.02 -5.83 -2.23
N LEU A 82 0.31 -6.46 -3.36
CA LEU A 82 0.23 -5.85 -4.69
C LEU A 82 -1.09 -6.21 -5.37
N GLN A 83 -1.50 -5.39 -6.33
CA GLN A 83 -2.75 -5.51 -7.08
C GLN A 83 -2.95 -6.92 -7.68
N ASP A 84 -1.94 -7.48 -8.34
CA ASP A 84 -2.01 -8.79 -9.01
C ASP A 84 -1.51 -9.96 -8.15
N SER A 85 -1.58 -9.82 -6.83
CA SER A 85 -1.16 -10.90 -5.92
C SER A 85 -2.14 -12.07 -5.94
N SER A 86 -1.64 -13.27 -6.14
CA SER A 86 -2.42 -14.52 -6.18
C SER A 86 -1.70 -15.67 -5.50
N LEU A 87 -2.46 -16.69 -5.15
CA LEU A 87 -1.97 -17.95 -4.60
C LEU A 87 -2.40 -19.12 -5.48
N PRO A 88 -1.72 -20.29 -5.37
CA PRO A 88 -2.20 -21.50 -6.02
C PRO A 88 -3.64 -21.82 -5.60
N GLU A 89 -4.51 -22.11 -6.57
CA GLU A 89 -5.96 -22.31 -6.37
C GLU A 89 -6.30 -23.31 -5.25
N ARG A 90 -5.48 -24.37 -5.09
CA ARG A 90 -5.73 -25.46 -4.15
C ARG A 90 -5.15 -25.26 -2.75
N ILE A 91 -4.34 -24.21 -2.51
CA ILE A 91 -3.77 -23.97 -1.18
C ILE A 91 -4.89 -23.58 -0.20
N LYS A 92 -4.91 -24.20 0.96
CA LYS A 92 -5.88 -23.86 2.00
C LYS A 92 -5.48 -22.63 2.77
N VAL A 93 -6.46 -21.89 3.31
CA VAL A 93 -6.23 -20.67 4.10
C VAL A 93 -5.23 -20.90 5.23
N ALA A 94 -5.39 -21.95 6.02
CA ALA A 94 -4.48 -22.27 7.11
C ALA A 94 -3.08 -22.68 6.64
N GLU A 95 -2.98 -23.35 5.48
CA GLU A 95 -1.70 -23.73 4.87
C GLU A 95 -0.94 -22.49 4.38
N ALA A 96 -1.64 -21.57 3.71
CA ALA A 96 -1.06 -20.31 3.26
C ALA A 96 -0.50 -19.48 4.42
N LEU A 97 -1.29 -19.26 5.47
CA LEU A 97 -0.85 -18.50 6.66
C LEU A 97 0.34 -19.16 7.36
N ARG A 98 0.33 -20.49 7.52
CA ARG A 98 1.44 -21.23 8.11
C ARG A 98 2.69 -21.14 7.25
N MET A 99 2.56 -21.30 5.93
CA MET A 99 3.67 -21.23 4.98
C MET A 99 4.30 -19.84 4.98
N PHE A 100 3.49 -18.78 4.86
CA PHE A 100 4.00 -17.41 4.88
C PHE A 100 4.63 -17.08 6.23
N GLY A 101 4.01 -17.47 7.35
CA GLY A 101 4.60 -17.31 8.68
C GLY A 101 5.98 -17.94 8.80
N SER A 102 6.23 -19.08 8.13
CA SER A 102 7.54 -19.77 8.19
C SER A 102 8.68 -19.00 7.49
N PHE A 103 8.38 -17.98 6.68
CA PHE A 103 9.41 -17.15 6.05
C PHE A 103 9.99 -16.08 6.99
N TYR A 104 9.37 -15.84 8.13
CA TYR A 104 9.77 -14.80 9.08
C TYR A 104 10.29 -15.40 10.36
N ARG A 105 11.35 -14.77 10.93
CA ARG A 105 11.93 -15.22 12.22
C ARG A 105 10.99 -14.93 13.40
N ASP A 106 10.40 -13.74 13.40
CA ASP A 106 9.54 -13.21 14.46
C ASP A 106 8.11 -13.07 13.96
N ALA A 107 7.63 -14.10 13.24
CA ALA A 107 6.27 -14.11 12.73
C ALA A 107 5.24 -14.02 13.87
N ALA A 108 4.15 -13.32 13.63
CA ALA A 108 2.98 -13.44 14.47
C ALA A 108 2.46 -14.89 14.44
N ASP A 109 1.87 -15.36 15.55
CA ASP A 109 1.18 -16.64 15.51
C ASP A 109 0.08 -16.62 14.42
N TRP A 110 0.29 -17.40 13.36
CA TRP A 110 -0.61 -17.45 12.23
C TRP A 110 -2.06 -17.82 12.61
N ARG A 111 -2.27 -18.53 13.74
CA ARG A 111 -3.60 -18.84 14.25
C ARG A 111 -4.28 -17.58 14.80
N ARG A 112 -3.54 -16.74 15.53
CA ARG A 112 -4.05 -15.44 16.02
C ARG A 112 -4.31 -14.48 14.87
N VAL A 113 -3.44 -14.48 13.85
CA VAL A 113 -3.66 -13.71 12.61
C VAL A 113 -4.95 -14.19 11.95
N MET A 114 -5.13 -15.50 11.77
CA MET A 114 -6.34 -16.09 11.20
C MET A 114 -7.61 -15.69 11.97
N GLU A 115 -7.58 -15.66 13.29
CA GLU A 115 -8.70 -15.22 14.14
C GLU A 115 -8.98 -13.73 13.97
N ARG A 116 -7.94 -12.88 14.08
CA ARG A 116 -8.06 -11.42 13.96
C ARG A 116 -8.69 -10.99 12.62
N TRP A 117 -8.37 -11.73 11.56
CA TRP A 117 -8.85 -11.43 10.21
C TRP A 117 -10.15 -12.19 9.84
N GLY A 118 -10.82 -12.85 10.80
CA GLY A 118 -12.07 -13.55 10.58
C GLY A 118 -11.96 -14.72 9.60
N LEU A 119 -10.77 -15.32 9.48
CA LEU A 119 -10.48 -16.41 8.53
C LEU A 119 -10.62 -17.80 9.15
N ARG A 120 -10.83 -17.91 10.47
CA ARG A 120 -10.95 -19.21 11.16
C ARG A 120 -12.01 -20.15 10.58
N PRO A 121 -13.24 -19.68 10.23
CA PRO A 121 -14.24 -20.53 9.60
C PRO A 121 -13.83 -21.03 8.20
N LEU A 122 -12.85 -20.40 7.58
CA LEU A 122 -12.37 -20.68 6.24
C LEU A 122 -11.06 -21.49 6.24
N ALA A 123 -10.55 -21.92 7.39
CA ALA A 123 -9.21 -22.51 7.56
C ALA A 123 -8.92 -23.68 6.59
N SER A 124 -9.91 -24.53 6.30
CA SER A 124 -9.80 -25.68 5.39
C SER A 124 -10.21 -25.38 3.96
N LYS A 125 -10.72 -24.17 3.67
CA LYS A 125 -11.20 -23.77 2.34
C LYS A 125 -10.02 -23.47 1.43
N ALA A 126 -10.09 -23.91 0.17
CA ALA A 126 -9.07 -23.63 -0.82
C ALA A 126 -9.17 -22.16 -1.30
N PHE A 127 -8.05 -21.58 -1.72
CA PHE A 127 -7.98 -20.20 -2.21
C PHE A 127 -8.95 -19.94 -3.36
N GLY A 128 -9.02 -20.87 -4.32
CA GLY A 128 -9.93 -20.77 -5.45
C GLY A 128 -11.41 -20.72 -5.08
N ASP A 129 -11.79 -21.30 -3.95
CA ASP A 129 -13.18 -21.35 -3.48
C ASP A 129 -13.58 -20.13 -2.64
N LEU A 130 -12.66 -19.21 -2.36
CA LEU A 130 -12.93 -17.99 -1.59
C LEU A 130 -13.68 -16.96 -2.43
N SER A 131 -14.61 -16.22 -1.80
CA SER A 131 -15.15 -15.00 -2.42
C SER A 131 -14.09 -13.91 -2.55
N GLY A 132 -14.31 -12.87 -3.37
CA GLY A 132 -13.39 -11.74 -3.53
C GLY A 132 -12.97 -11.12 -2.20
N GLY A 133 -13.92 -10.78 -1.33
CA GLY A 133 -13.63 -10.22 -0.01
C GLY A 133 -12.91 -11.21 0.93
N GLN A 134 -13.16 -12.51 0.81
CA GLN A 134 -12.45 -13.54 1.57
C GLN A 134 -11.00 -13.68 1.08
N ARG A 135 -10.76 -13.65 -0.23
CA ARG A 135 -9.42 -13.63 -0.83
C ARG A 135 -8.65 -12.40 -0.35
N GLN A 136 -9.27 -11.25 -0.40
CA GLN A 136 -8.66 -9.99 0.00
C GLN A 136 -8.25 -9.99 1.47
N ARG A 137 -9.12 -10.46 2.38
CA ARG A 137 -8.78 -10.64 3.79
C ARG A 137 -7.62 -11.59 4.01
N LEU A 138 -7.55 -12.70 3.25
CA LEU A 138 -6.42 -13.61 3.31
C LEU A 138 -5.13 -12.95 2.84
N MET A 139 -5.15 -12.23 1.71
CA MET A 139 -3.96 -11.55 1.18
C MET A 139 -3.42 -10.50 2.15
N LEU A 140 -4.30 -9.72 2.80
CA LEU A 140 -3.92 -8.81 3.88
C LEU A 140 -3.30 -9.55 5.07
N ALA A 141 -3.94 -10.63 5.52
CA ALA A 141 -3.42 -11.42 6.64
C ALA A 141 -2.02 -11.98 6.34
N LEU A 142 -1.76 -12.37 5.07
CA LEU A 142 -0.44 -12.84 4.62
C LEU A 142 0.60 -11.72 4.61
N ALA A 143 0.23 -10.50 4.19
CA ALA A 143 1.13 -9.35 4.23
C ALA A 143 1.52 -8.97 5.67
N LEU A 144 0.68 -9.32 6.65
CA LEU A 144 0.84 -8.94 8.05
C LEU A 144 1.37 -10.05 8.97
N VAL A 145 1.43 -11.29 8.49
CA VAL A 145 1.87 -12.43 9.32
C VAL A 145 3.31 -12.27 9.81
N GLY A 146 4.15 -11.52 9.08
CA GLY A 146 5.51 -11.16 9.47
C GLY A 146 5.61 -10.09 10.57
N ASN A 147 4.49 -9.57 11.08
CA ASN A 147 4.44 -8.46 12.05
C ASN A 147 5.25 -7.23 11.55
N PRO A 148 4.94 -6.70 10.34
CA PRO A 148 5.74 -5.64 9.73
C PRO A 148 5.58 -4.30 10.44
N GLU A 149 6.62 -3.46 10.38
CA GLU A 149 6.59 -2.07 10.82
C GLU A 149 5.97 -1.15 9.77
N VAL A 150 6.12 -1.52 8.49
CA VAL A 150 5.53 -0.82 7.33
C VAL A 150 4.76 -1.83 6.49
N VAL A 151 3.57 -1.46 6.05
CA VAL A 151 2.80 -2.23 5.08
C VAL A 151 2.46 -1.38 3.86
N VAL A 152 2.63 -1.95 2.68
CA VAL A 152 2.25 -1.34 1.40
C VAL A 152 1.09 -2.12 0.81
N LEU A 153 -0.02 -1.42 0.57
CA LEU A 153 -1.29 -1.95 0.09
C LEU A 153 -1.65 -1.28 -1.24
N ASP A 154 -1.62 -2.03 -2.33
CA ASP A 154 -1.86 -1.49 -3.67
C ASP A 154 -3.23 -1.96 -4.18
N GLU A 155 -4.14 -0.98 -4.40
CA GLU A 155 -5.51 -1.15 -4.90
C GLU A 155 -6.32 -2.23 -4.17
N LEU A 156 -6.23 -2.22 -2.86
CA LEU A 156 -6.72 -3.26 -1.97
C LEU A 156 -8.22 -3.55 -2.07
N THR A 157 -9.04 -2.54 -2.32
CA THR A 157 -10.52 -2.66 -2.29
C THR A 157 -11.16 -2.74 -3.67
N THR A 158 -10.35 -2.80 -4.72
CA THR A 158 -10.84 -2.93 -6.10
C THR A 158 -11.64 -4.22 -6.27
N GLY A 159 -12.86 -4.09 -6.80
CA GLY A 159 -13.77 -5.22 -7.04
C GLY A 159 -14.47 -5.78 -5.80
N LEU A 160 -14.32 -5.15 -4.63
CA LEU A 160 -15.08 -5.50 -3.44
C LEU A 160 -16.47 -4.86 -3.45
N ASP A 161 -17.47 -5.59 -2.95
CA ASP A 161 -18.77 -5.01 -2.64
C ASP A 161 -18.65 -3.99 -1.47
N PRO A 162 -19.65 -3.09 -1.28
CA PRO A 162 -19.56 -2.03 -0.27
C PRO A 162 -19.39 -2.53 1.17
N ILE A 163 -19.92 -3.72 1.49
CA ILE A 163 -19.83 -4.30 2.85
C ILE A 163 -18.39 -4.78 3.08
N ALA A 164 -17.85 -5.59 2.16
CA ALA A 164 -16.49 -6.10 2.22
C ALA A 164 -15.45 -4.95 2.23
N ARG A 165 -15.71 -3.85 1.47
CA ARG A 165 -14.86 -2.66 1.45
C ARG A 165 -14.82 -1.98 2.82
N ARG A 166 -15.98 -1.75 3.46
CA ARG A 166 -16.03 -1.16 4.81
C ARG A 166 -15.36 -2.03 5.88
N GLU A 167 -15.54 -3.35 5.79
CA GLU A 167 -14.84 -4.28 6.69
C GLU A 167 -13.31 -4.16 6.52
N THR A 168 -12.83 -4.08 5.28
CA THR A 168 -11.41 -3.89 4.96
C THR A 168 -10.89 -2.55 5.52
N TRP A 169 -11.65 -1.46 5.38
CA TRP A 169 -11.29 -0.16 5.94
C TRP A 169 -11.13 -0.21 7.46
N ARG A 170 -12.06 -0.86 8.16
CA ARG A 170 -11.95 -1.05 9.61
C ARG A 170 -10.66 -1.79 9.98
N LEU A 171 -10.32 -2.85 9.25
CA LEU A 171 -9.11 -3.62 9.49
C LEU A 171 -7.82 -2.80 9.24
N ILE A 172 -7.81 -1.91 8.24
CA ILE A 172 -6.70 -0.97 8.02
C ILE A 172 -6.62 0.04 9.18
N GLY A 173 -7.75 0.56 9.65
CA GLY A 173 -7.80 1.41 10.83
C GLY A 173 -7.22 0.75 12.09
N ASP A 174 -7.47 -0.56 12.27
CA ASP A 174 -6.90 -1.33 13.37
C ASP A 174 -5.36 -1.46 13.27
N LEU A 175 -4.79 -1.50 12.05
CA LEU A 175 -3.33 -1.48 11.85
C LEU A 175 -2.71 -0.17 12.28
N LYS A 176 -3.32 0.94 11.87
CA LYS A 176 -2.92 2.28 12.29
C LYS A 176 -2.96 2.42 13.82
N ALA A 177 -4.06 1.99 14.45
CA ALA A 177 -4.20 2.01 15.90
C ALA A 177 -3.14 1.16 16.63
N ALA A 178 -2.63 0.11 15.97
CA ALA A 178 -1.52 -0.71 16.46
C ALA A 178 -0.13 -0.10 16.20
N GLY A 179 -0.05 1.10 15.59
CA GLY A 179 1.21 1.79 15.30
C GLY A 179 1.91 1.34 14.02
N THR A 180 1.29 0.51 13.19
CA THR A 180 1.84 0.09 11.89
C THR A 180 1.76 1.27 10.91
N THR A 181 2.86 1.55 10.21
CA THR A 181 2.86 2.52 9.11
C THR A 181 2.22 1.90 7.88
N VAL A 182 1.25 2.58 7.28
CA VAL A 182 0.54 2.08 6.10
C VAL A 182 0.76 3.00 4.91
N VAL A 183 1.18 2.45 3.77
CA VAL A 183 1.13 3.13 2.47
C VAL A 183 -0.02 2.52 1.69
N LEU A 184 -1.04 3.33 1.40
CA LEU A 184 -2.23 2.92 0.69
C LEU A 184 -2.25 3.55 -0.70
N VAL A 185 -2.17 2.74 -1.74
CA VAL A 185 -2.38 3.19 -3.12
C VAL A 185 -3.81 2.89 -3.50
N SER A 186 -4.53 3.92 -3.90
CA SER A 186 -5.93 3.78 -4.30
C SER A 186 -6.30 4.80 -5.36
N HIS A 187 -7.30 4.48 -6.15
CA HIS A 187 -7.97 5.41 -7.05
C HIS A 187 -9.37 5.82 -6.52
N TYR A 188 -9.76 5.34 -5.33
CA TYR A 188 -11.01 5.70 -4.66
C TYR A 188 -10.76 6.84 -3.67
N PHE A 189 -11.32 8.01 -3.94
CA PHE A 189 -11.14 9.21 -3.10
C PHE A 189 -11.76 9.03 -1.72
N ASP A 190 -12.93 8.39 -1.62
CA ASP A 190 -13.63 8.08 -0.37
C ASP A 190 -12.79 7.18 0.56
N GLU A 191 -12.02 6.25 0.00
CA GLU A 191 -11.09 5.41 0.76
C GLU A 191 -9.93 6.22 1.34
N ILE A 192 -9.35 7.10 0.53
CA ILE A 192 -8.25 7.98 0.95
C ILE A 192 -8.72 8.95 2.05
N GLU A 193 -9.88 9.57 1.87
CA GLU A 193 -10.46 10.48 2.88
C GLU A 193 -10.76 9.78 4.21
N ALA A 194 -11.23 8.52 4.15
CA ALA A 194 -11.59 7.76 5.34
C ALA A 194 -10.37 7.24 6.12
N LEU A 195 -9.26 6.91 5.45
CA LEU A 195 -8.18 6.13 6.04
C LEU A 195 -6.86 6.89 6.19
N CYS A 196 -6.57 7.84 5.31
CA CYS A 196 -5.25 8.44 5.24
C CYS A 196 -5.13 9.72 6.06
N ASP A 197 -3.99 9.88 6.74
CA ASP A 197 -3.63 11.12 7.45
C ASP A 197 -3.14 12.17 6.48
N ARG A 198 -2.33 11.74 5.52
CA ARG A 198 -1.78 12.56 4.45
C ARG A 198 -1.81 11.78 3.15
N VAL A 199 -1.80 12.51 2.05
CA VAL A 199 -1.85 11.94 0.71
C VAL A 199 -0.88 12.66 -0.22
N ALA A 200 -0.25 11.92 -1.13
CA ALA A 200 0.48 12.45 -2.26
C ALA A 200 -0.36 12.29 -3.54
N VAL A 201 -0.53 13.37 -4.25
CA VAL A 201 -1.21 13.44 -5.55
C VAL A 201 -0.18 13.22 -6.65
N PHE A 202 -0.32 12.14 -7.39
CA PHE A 202 0.57 11.78 -8.51
C PHE A 202 -0.06 12.13 -9.84
N ALA A 203 0.70 12.84 -10.66
CA ALA A 203 0.38 13.08 -12.07
C ALA A 203 1.66 13.05 -12.92
N ARG A 204 1.59 12.45 -14.10
CA ARG A 204 2.69 12.47 -15.10
C ARG A 204 4.07 12.10 -14.55
N GLY A 205 4.12 11.13 -13.64
CA GLY A 205 5.36 10.67 -13.01
C GLY A 205 5.90 11.57 -11.91
N ARG A 206 5.15 12.57 -11.45
CA ARG A 206 5.54 13.53 -10.41
C ARG A 206 4.56 13.55 -9.24
N VAL A 207 4.98 14.13 -8.13
CA VAL A 207 4.10 14.49 -7.01
C VAL A 207 3.76 15.97 -7.13
N GLU A 208 2.51 16.26 -7.44
CA GLU A 208 1.99 17.62 -7.62
C GLU A 208 1.72 18.29 -6.26
N ALA A 209 1.28 17.52 -5.29
CA ALA A 209 1.00 17.99 -3.95
C ALA A 209 1.08 16.86 -2.92
N THR A 210 1.44 17.23 -1.69
CA THR A 210 1.37 16.33 -0.52
C THR A 210 0.80 17.13 0.66
N GLY A 211 -0.15 16.54 1.37
CA GLY A 211 -0.78 17.17 2.54
C GLY A 211 -1.90 16.30 3.11
N THR A 212 -2.59 16.78 4.12
CA THR A 212 -3.88 16.22 4.54
C THR A 212 -4.93 16.47 3.46
N THR A 213 -6.00 15.70 3.44
CA THR A 213 -7.11 15.92 2.51
C THR A 213 -7.69 17.33 2.63
N GLY A 214 -7.83 17.84 3.87
CA GLY A 214 -8.30 19.20 4.13
C GLY A 214 -7.34 20.29 3.61
N GLU A 215 -6.02 20.10 3.74
CA GLU A 215 -5.01 21.02 3.19
C GLU A 215 -5.05 21.08 1.67
N LEU A 216 -5.23 19.94 1.00
CA LEU A 216 -5.31 19.87 -0.46
C LEU A 216 -6.58 20.55 -0.99
N ILE A 217 -7.73 20.30 -0.36
CA ILE A 217 -9.01 20.94 -0.67
C ILE A 217 -8.90 22.47 -0.47
N ALA A 218 -8.37 22.90 0.66
CA ALA A 218 -8.18 24.35 0.94
C ALA A 218 -7.23 25.02 -0.05
N ARG A 219 -6.13 24.35 -0.43
CA ARG A 219 -5.14 24.86 -1.39
C ARG A 219 -5.72 25.08 -2.77
N THR A 220 -6.64 24.21 -3.22
CA THR A 220 -7.26 24.27 -4.54
C THR A 220 -8.55 25.07 -4.55
N GLY A 221 -9.13 25.41 -3.38
CA GLY A 221 -10.39 26.10 -3.25
C GLY A 221 -11.60 25.27 -3.73
N THR A 222 -11.50 23.94 -3.68
CA THR A 222 -12.53 23.00 -4.14
C THR A 222 -13.36 22.46 -2.99
N ALA A 223 -14.44 21.70 -3.29
CA ALA A 223 -15.35 21.16 -2.29
C ALA A 223 -15.02 19.73 -1.85
N SER A 224 -14.18 18.99 -2.62
CA SER A 224 -13.84 17.59 -2.37
C SER A 224 -12.40 17.28 -2.76
N LEU A 225 -11.87 16.16 -2.26
CA LEU A 225 -10.55 15.66 -2.67
C LEU A 225 -10.50 15.29 -4.17
N GLU A 226 -11.59 14.77 -4.71
CA GLU A 226 -11.70 14.46 -6.14
C GLU A 226 -11.56 15.72 -7.00
N GLU A 227 -12.28 16.80 -6.66
CA GLU A 227 -12.13 18.08 -7.35
C GLU A 227 -10.75 18.69 -7.18
N ALA A 228 -10.15 18.57 -5.97
CA ALA A 228 -8.78 19.01 -5.70
C ALA A 228 -7.78 18.26 -6.57
N TYR A 229 -7.95 16.95 -6.71
CA TYR A 229 -7.14 16.11 -7.60
C TYR A 229 -7.22 16.59 -9.05
N LEU A 230 -8.45 16.80 -9.58
CA LEU A 230 -8.67 17.28 -10.96
C LEU A 230 -8.04 18.65 -11.19
N ALA A 231 -8.14 19.56 -10.21
CA ALA A 231 -7.53 20.89 -10.29
C ALA A 231 -5.99 20.80 -10.33
N LEU A 232 -5.38 19.94 -9.52
CA LEU A 232 -3.93 19.72 -9.48
C LEU A 232 -3.41 19.02 -10.74
N GLU A 233 -4.17 18.08 -11.30
CA GLU A 233 -3.81 17.40 -12.55
C GLU A 233 -3.92 18.33 -13.77
N GLY A 234 -4.90 19.25 -13.75
CA GLY A 234 -5.18 20.20 -14.85
C GLY A 234 -4.33 21.47 -14.85
N ALA A 235 -3.61 21.77 -13.76
CA ALA A 235 -2.90 23.05 -13.59
C ALA A 235 -1.74 23.31 -14.58
N ASP A 236 -1.32 22.29 -15.35
CA ASP A 236 -0.23 22.34 -16.34
C ASP A 236 -0.70 22.04 -17.78
N ARG A 237 -1.97 22.32 -18.11
CA ARG A 237 -2.44 22.27 -19.50
C ARG A 237 -2.33 23.60 -20.18
#